data_079672ddc613bae2faa6d81b7f8f114a
#
_entry.id   079672ddc613bae2faa6d81b7f8f114a
#
_cell.length_a   1.000
_cell.length_b   1.000
_cell.length_c   1.000
_cell.angle_alpha   90.00
_cell.angle_beta   90.00
_cell.angle_gamma   90.00
#
_symmetry.space_group_name_H-M   'P 1'
#
loop_
_entity.id
_entity.type
_entity.pdbx_description
1 polymer ?
#
loop_
_entity_poly.entity_id
_entity_poly.type
_entity_poly.pdbx_seq_one_letter_code
_entity_poly.pdbx_strand_id
1 'polypeptide(L)'
;MPLHMMASQIFPAIANKQYALGMSEKGSPLFYMAWANFDDAAEAEYLTNYNLALTPHNWNGGDRPWILFFAAPFGGAYEGERWIKENLFKDSPEVRFLYHEGKKRGKRILCKRGKNVSAMASLKWHNENMPLVAAPMQLEKDVASLLG
;
A
#
# COMPACT_ATOMS: atom_id res chain seq x y z
N MET A 1 3.88 17.00 -7.09
CA MET A 1 3.39 15.92 -7.97
C MET A 1 3.11 16.50 -9.35
N PRO A 2 3.66 15.92 -10.41
CA PRO A 2 3.36 16.35 -11.77
C PRO A 2 1.87 16.17 -12.11
N LEU A 3 1.35 17.08 -12.93
CA LEU A 3 -0.08 17.12 -13.25
C LEU A 3 -0.58 15.84 -13.94
N HIS A 4 0.24 15.20 -14.76
CA HIS A 4 -0.14 13.96 -15.45
C HIS A 4 -0.34 12.77 -14.49
N MET A 5 0.30 12.78 -13.32
CA MET A 5 0.10 11.74 -12.32
C MET A 5 -1.25 11.88 -11.61
N MET A 6 -1.83 13.07 -11.57
CA MET A 6 -3.15 13.28 -11.00
C MET A 6 -4.22 12.52 -11.80
N ALA A 7 -4.12 12.54 -13.14
CA ALA A 7 -5.07 11.84 -13.99
C ALA A 7 -4.93 10.31 -13.88
N SER A 8 -3.71 9.80 -13.70
CA SER A 8 -3.45 8.36 -13.70
C SER A 8 -3.51 7.71 -12.32
N GLN A 9 -3.34 8.47 -11.24
CA GLN A 9 -3.28 7.92 -9.88
C GLN A 9 -4.31 8.51 -8.93
N ILE A 10 -4.54 9.81 -8.95
CA ILE A 10 -5.44 10.46 -7.99
C ILE A 10 -6.90 10.39 -8.44
N PHE A 11 -7.19 10.78 -9.67
CA PHE A 11 -8.58 10.81 -10.13
C PHE A 11 -9.25 9.44 -10.16
N PRO A 12 -8.60 8.35 -10.63
CA PRO A 12 -9.20 7.02 -10.54
C PRO A 12 -9.42 6.56 -9.10
N ALA A 13 -8.52 6.89 -8.17
CA ALA A 13 -8.69 6.56 -6.77
C ALA A 13 -9.92 7.25 -6.18
N ILE A 14 -10.15 8.52 -6.51
CA ILE A 14 -11.32 9.27 -6.07
C ILE A 14 -12.60 8.66 -6.67
N ALA A 15 -12.59 8.36 -7.96
CA ALA A 15 -13.74 7.77 -8.65
C ALA A 15 -14.12 6.41 -8.06
N ASN A 16 -13.14 5.59 -7.69
CA ASN A 16 -13.34 4.27 -7.08
C ASN A 16 -13.51 4.31 -5.56
N LYS A 17 -13.45 5.49 -4.95
CA LYS A 17 -13.49 5.67 -3.49
C LYS A 17 -12.36 4.91 -2.78
N GLN A 18 -11.22 4.78 -3.42
CA GLN A 18 -10.03 4.10 -2.90
C GLN A 18 -8.97 5.12 -2.48
N TYR A 19 -9.39 6.09 -1.68
CA TYR A 19 -8.53 7.13 -1.14
C TYR A 19 -8.94 7.46 0.30
N ALA A 20 -8.03 8.08 1.04
CA ALA A 20 -8.31 8.62 2.37
C ALA A 20 -7.58 9.94 2.55
N LEU A 21 -8.26 10.88 3.17
CA LEU A 21 -7.70 12.18 3.56
C LEU A 21 -7.84 12.31 5.08
N GLY A 22 -6.73 12.30 5.78
CA GLY A 22 -6.71 12.52 7.23
C GLY A 22 -6.64 13.99 7.56
N MET A 23 -7.47 14.43 8.52
CA MET A 23 -7.54 15.81 8.96
C MET A 23 -7.32 15.88 10.46
N SER A 24 -6.64 16.95 10.93
CA SER A 24 -6.54 17.23 12.36
C SER A 24 -7.87 17.77 12.90
N GLU A 25 -8.00 17.81 14.21
CA GLU A 25 -9.18 18.42 14.87
C GLU A 25 -9.38 19.88 14.46
N LYS A 26 -8.30 20.56 14.10
CA LYS A 26 -8.34 21.96 13.65
C LYS A 26 -8.61 22.12 12.15
N GLY A 27 -8.85 21.00 11.43
CA GLY A 27 -9.14 21.01 10.01
C GLY A 27 -7.91 21.11 9.11
N SER A 28 -6.71 20.90 9.65
CA SER A 28 -5.48 20.85 8.83
C SER A 28 -5.28 19.47 8.24
N PRO A 29 -4.85 19.34 6.96
CA PRO A 29 -4.59 18.04 6.38
C PRO A 29 -3.37 17.39 7.03
N LEU A 30 -3.52 16.11 7.43
CA LEU A 30 -2.45 15.31 8.01
C LEU A 30 -1.81 14.40 6.97
N PHE A 31 -2.63 13.69 6.20
CA PHE A 31 -2.14 12.80 5.16
C PHE A 31 -3.17 12.64 4.06
N TYR A 32 -2.71 12.25 2.88
CA TYR A 32 -3.52 11.75 1.77
C TYR A 32 -2.94 10.44 1.29
N MET A 33 -3.79 9.47 1.01
CA MET A 33 -3.36 8.19 0.47
C MET A 33 -4.36 7.66 -0.56
N ALA A 34 -3.85 6.81 -1.45
CA ALA A 34 -4.68 6.07 -2.39
C ALA A 34 -4.17 4.63 -2.47
N TRP A 35 -5.08 3.69 -2.70
CA TRP A 35 -4.74 2.28 -2.78
C TRP A 35 -5.46 1.60 -3.93
N ALA A 36 -4.95 0.42 -4.30
CA ALA A 36 -5.61 -0.47 -5.25
C ALA A 36 -5.64 -1.87 -4.66
N ASN A 37 -6.62 -2.68 -5.09
CA ASN A 37 -6.68 -4.09 -4.77
C ASN A 37 -6.29 -4.87 -6.03
N PHE A 38 -5.05 -5.33 -6.08
CA PHE A 38 -4.50 -6.02 -7.25
C PHE A 38 -4.80 -7.51 -7.20
N ASP A 39 -4.97 -8.12 -8.41
CA ASP A 39 -4.74 -9.54 -8.58
C ASP A 39 -3.23 -9.78 -8.78
N ASP A 40 -2.82 -11.04 -8.92
CA ASP A 40 -1.40 -11.38 -9.06
C ASP A 40 -0.79 -10.84 -10.35
N ALA A 41 -1.55 -10.80 -11.43
CA ALA A 41 -1.07 -10.28 -12.71
C ALA A 41 -0.87 -8.76 -12.67
N ALA A 42 -1.83 -8.02 -12.11
CA ALA A 42 -1.72 -6.57 -11.95
C ALA A 42 -0.56 -6.19 -11.04
N GLU A 43 -0.35 -6.93 -9.96
CA GLU A 43 0.78 -6.75 -9.06
C GLU A 43 2.10 -6.94 -9.81
N ALA A 44 2.22 -7.99 -10.62
CA ALA A 44 3.41 -8.27 -11.40
C ALA A 44 3.71 -7.15 -12.41
N GLU A 45 2.69 -6.64 -13.08
CA GLU A 45 2.84 -5.50 -13.99
C GLU A 45 3.32 -4.25 -13.24
N TYR A 46 2.73 -3.96 -12.10
CA TYR A 46 3.10 -2.81 -11.28
C TYR A 46 4.56 -2.91 -10.79
N LEU A 47 4.99 -4.09 -10.39
CA LEU A 47 6.37 -4.33 -9.93
C LEU A 47 7.38 -4.24 -11.07
N THR A 48 6.98 -4.58 -12.28
CA THR A 48 7.83 -4.48 -13.46
C THR A 48 7.92 -3.03 -13.95
N ASN A 49 6.82 -2.28 -13.86
CA ASN A 49 6.75 -0.88 -14.27
C ASN A 49 5.82 -0.10 -13.33
N TYR A 50 6.35 0.36 -12.20
CA TYR A 50 5.58 1.08 -11.18
C TYR A 50 5.10 2.47 -11.64
N ASN A 51 5.51 2.94 -12.81
CA ASN A 51 4.97 4.15 -13.42
C ASN A 51 3.83 3.86 -14.42
N LEU A 52 3.43 2.59 -14.53
CA LEU A 52 2.36 2.18 -15.42
C LEU A 52 1.04 2.83 -15.03
N ALA A 53 0.33 3.35 -16.05
CA ALA A 53 -1.05 3.81 -15.86
C ALA A 53 -1.95 2.59 -15.65
N LEU A 54 -2.66 2.55 -14.53
CA LEU A 54 -3.51 1.43 -14.19
C LEU A 54 -4.83 1.50 -14.97
N THR A 55 -5.30 0.36 -15.46
CA THR A 55 -6.63 0.23 -16.07
C THR A 55 -7.70 0.22 -14.96
N PRO A 56 -8.97 0.50 -15.27
CA PRO A 56 -10.04 0.42 -14.27
C PRO A 56 -10.10 -0.93 -13.57
N HIS A 57 -9.84 -2.04 -14.27
CA HIS A 57 -9.80 -3.38 -13.67
C HIS A 57 -8.68 -3.50 -12.61
N ASN A 58 -7.51 -2.91 -12.86
CA ASN A 58 -6.38 -3.01 -11.94
C ASN A 58 -6.68 -2.40 -10.57
N TRP A 59 -7.51 -1.36 -10.52
CA TRP A 59 -7.82 -0.67 -9.27
C TRP A 59 -8.54 -1.55 -8.26
N ASN A 60 -9.33 -2.51 -8.73
CA ASN A 60 -10.11 -3.37 -7.83
C ASN A 60 -10.33 -4.76 -8.44
N GLY A 61 -9.26 -5.37 -8.93
CA GLY A 61 -9.34 -6.68 -9.61
C GLY A 61 -8.99 -7.87 -8.74
N GLY A 62 -8.52 -7.68 -7.51
CA GLY A 62 -8.08 -8.78 -6.66
C GLY A 62 -8.13 -8.45 -5.16
N ASP A 63 -7.41 -9.23 -4.38
CA ASP A 63 -7.38 -9.16 -2.92
C ASP A 63 -6.01 -8.81 -2.34
N ARG A 64 -5.10 -8.29 -3.17
CA ARG A 64 -3.78 -7.84 -2.74
C ARG A 64 -3.77 -6.32 -2.63
N PRO A 65 -4.00 -5.74 -1.42
CA PRO A 65 -4.05 -4.29 -1.27
C PRO A 65 -2.66 -3.67 -1.37
N TRP A 66 -2.56 -2.65 -2.20
CA TRP A 66 -1.34 -1.88 -2.42
C TRP A 66 -1.59 -0.41 -2.16
N ILE A 67 -0.77 0.19 -1.30
CA ILE A 67 -0.75 1.64 -1.16
C ILE A 67 0.08 2.20 -2.32
N LEU A 68 -0.59 2.92 -3.22
CA LEU A 68 0.05 3.46 -4.42
C LEU A 68 0.62 4.85 -4.19
N PHE A 69 0.00 5.60 -3.30
CA PHE A 69 0.37 6.98 -3.03
C PHE A 69 0.13 7.28 -1.56
N PHE A 70 1.09 7.92 -0.93
CA PHE A 70 0.98 8.40 0.45
C PHE A 70 1.75 9.70 0.57
N ALA A 71 1.07 10.77 1.01
CA ALA A 71 1.68 12.06 1.25
C ALA A 71 1.29 12.59 2.61
N ALA A 72 2.28 13.04 3.39
CA ALA A 72 2.09 13.66 4.68
C ALA A 72 3.04 14.87 4.78
N PRO A 73 2.76 15.95 4.02
CA PRO A 73 3.71 17.04 3.87
C PRO A 73 3.94 17.85 5.15
N PHE A 74 3.04 17.73 6.13
CA PHE A 74 3.10 18.49 7.37
C PHE A 74 3.33 17.61 8.61
N GLY A 75 3.92 16.40 8.42
CA GLY A 75 4.33 15.55 9.52
C GLY A 75 3.30 14.53 9.99
N GLY A 76 2.26 14.24 9.20
CA GLY A 76 1.20 13.28 9.56
C GLY A 76 1.47 11.82 9.18
N ALA A 77 2.71 11.46 8.83
CA ALA A 77 3.03 10.12 8.33
C ALA A 77 2.72 9.01 9.36
N TYR A 78 3.12 9.21 10.61
CA TYR A 78 2.88 8.23 11.66
C TYR A 78 1.38 8.00 11.90
N GLU A 79 0.62 9.07 11.99
CA GLU A 79 -0.83 9.00 12.16
C GLU A 79 -1.51 8.29 10.98
N GLY A 80 -1.03 8.56 9.76
CA GLY A 80 -1.54 7.91 8.55
C GLY A 80 -1.29 6.42 8.53
N GLU A 81 -0.06 6.00 8.80
CA GLU A 81 0.30 4.58 8.86
C GLU A 81 -0.49 3.85 9.95
N ARG A 82 -0.61 4.46 11.11
CA ARG A 82 -1.38 3.90 12.22
C ARG A 82 -2.86 3.77 11.86
N TRP A 83 -3.43 4.79 11.22
CA TRP A 83 -4.83 4.77 10.79
C TRP A 83 -5.11 3.65 9.77
N ILE A 84 -4.19 3.46 8.82
CA ILE A 84 -4.28 2.38 7.83
C ILE A 84 -4.36 1.02 8.54
N LYS A 85 -3.45 0.79 9.47
CA LYS A 85 -3.34 -0.46 10.21
C LYS A 85 -4.52 -0.70 11.15
N GLU A 86 -5.00 0.33 11.81
CA GLU A 86 -6.03 0.22 12.86
C GLU A 86 -7.46 0.35 12.35
N ASN A 87 -7.65 0.89 11.14
CA ASN A 87 -8.99 1.16 10.60
C ASN A 87 -9.19 0.60 9.21
N LEU A 88 -8.50 1.16 8.22
CA LEU A 88 -8.76 0.87 6.81
C LEU A 88 -8.49 -0.60 6.46
N PHE A 89 -7.34 -1.11 6.88
CA PHE A 89 -6.92 -2.48 6.61
C PHE A 89 -6.71 -3.30 7.88
N LYS A 90 -7.51 -3.02 8.91
CA LYS A 90 -7.39 -3.67 10.22
C LYS A 90 -7.50 -5.19 10.17
N ASP A 91 -8.25 -5.72 9.21
CA ASP A 91 -8.48 -7.15 9.05
C ASP A 91 -7.73 -7.74 7.86
N SER A 92 -6.87 -6.97 7.21
CA SER A 92 -6.09 -7.44 6.07
C SER A 92 -4.85 -8.19 6.53
N PRO A 93 -4.59 -9.39 5.99
CA PRO A 93 -3.38 -10.13 6.33
C PRO A 93 -2.11 -9.39 5.99
N GLU A 94 -2.11 -8.67 4.87
CA GLU A 94 -0.95 -7.89 4.44
C GLU A 94 -1.37 -6.77 3.50
N VAL A 95 -0.79 -5.60 3.72
CA VAL A 95 -0.87 -4.45 2.82
C VAL A 95 0.54 -4.15 2.36
N ARG A 96 0.72 -3.97 1.05
CA ARG A 96 2.02 -3.78 0.42
C ARG A 96 2.17 -2.36 -0.10
N PHE A 97 3.41 -1.85 -0.08
CA PHE A 97 3.74 -0.60 -0.76
C PHE A 97 5.22 -0.56 -1.10
N LEU A 98 5.56 0.16 -2.18
CA LEU A 98 6.94 0.30 -2.60
C LEU A 98 7.65 1.35 -1.74
N TYR A 99 8.89 1.04 -1.37
CA TYR A 99 9.75 1.99 -0.69
C TYR A 99 10.16 3.10 -1.67
N HIS A 100 9.90 4.35 -1.29
CA HIS A 100 10.06 5.49 -2.19
C HIS A 100 11.13 6.49 -1.74
N GLU A 101 12.03 6.12 -0.86
CA GLU A 101 13.07 7.01 -0.36
C GLU A 101 14.44 6.71 -0.94
N GLY A 102 15.17 7.77 -1.30
CA GLY A 102 16.57 7.69 -1.72
C GLY A 102 16.81 6.78 -2.91
N LYS A 103 17.97 6.13 -2.91
CA LYS A 103 18.42 5.23 -3.98
C LYS A 103 17.68 3.89 -4.02
N LYS A 104 16.88 3.58 -2.99
CA LYS A 104 16.11 2.33 -2.88
C LYS A 104 14.68 2.47 -3.38
N ARG A 105 14.33 3.62 -3.91
CA ARG A 105 12.97 3.89 -4.41
C ARG A 105 12.56 2.84 -5.44
N GLY A 106 11.39 2.24 -5.21
CA GLY A 106 10.83 1.23 -6.10
C GLY A 106 11.53 -0.11 -6.10
N LYS A 107 12.52 -0.32 -5.20
CA LYS A 107 13.31 -1.55 -5.18
C LYS A 107 12.97 -2.51 -4.05
N ARG A 108 12.16 -2.10 -3.10
CA ARG A 108 11.79 -2.91 -1.95
C ARG A 108 10.32 -2.75 -1.63
N ILE A 109 9.68 -3.87 -1.36
CA ILE A 109 8.28 -3.90 -0.97
C ILE A 109 8.21 -3.91 0.56
N LEU A 110 7.48 -2.96 1.14
CA LEU A 110 7.17 -2.97 2.57
C LEU A 110 5.83 -3.67 2.77
N CYS A 111 5.79 -4.59 3.74
CA CYS A 111 4.61 -5.41 4.03
C CYS A 111 4.16 -5.14 5.46
N LYS A 112 2.90 -4.73 5.62
CA LYS A 112 2.29 -4.44 6.91
C LYS A 112 1.04 -5.27 7.10
N ARG A 113 0.80 -5.77 8.32
CA ARG A 113 -0.45 -6.49 8.65
C ARG A 113 -1.45 -5.58 9.34
N GLY A 114 -2.71 -5.92 9.24
CA GLY A 114 -3.77 -5.23 9.96
C GLY A 114 -3.71 -5.50 11.47
N LYS A 115 -4.26 -4.58 12.24
CA LYS A 115 -4.27 -4.64 13.71
C LYS A 115 -4.88 -5.93 14.24
N ASN A 116 -5.96 -6.41 13.62
CA ASN A 116 -6.70 -7.58 14.07
C ASN A 116 -6.15 -8.91 13.55
N VAL A 117 -5.10 -8.87 12.74
CA VAL A 117 -4.50 -10.07 12.13
C VAL A 117 -3.26 -10.46 12.92
N SER A 118 -3.17 -11.74 13.32
CA SER A 118 -1.99 -12.24 14.02
C SER A 118 -0.76 -12.29 13.11
N ALA A 119 0.42 -12.24 13.70
CA ALA A 119 1.67 -12.37 12.94
C ALA A 119 1.73 -13.69 12.17
N MET A 120 1.26 -14.80 12.77
CA MET A 120 1.21 -16.11 12.10
C MET A 120 0.28 -16.11 10.89
N ALA A 121 -0.92 -15.55 11.03
CA ALA A 121 -1.88 -15.46 9.92
C ALA A 121 -1.34 -14.59 8.79
N SER A 122 -0.67 -13.50 9.12
CA SER A 122 -0.02 -12.63 8.14
C SER A 122 1.08 -13.37 7.39
N LEU A 123 1.95 -14.08 8.10
CA LEU A 123 3.03 -14.85 7.48
C LEU A 123 2.48 -15.95 6.56
N LYS A 124 1.44 -16.65 6.98
CA LYS A 124 0.80 -17.68 6.16
C LYS A 124 0.29 -17.09 4.86
N TRP A 125 -0.46 -16.00 4.94
CA TRP A 125 -0.97 -15.31 3.77
C TRP A 125 0.16 -14.84 2.84
N HIS A 126 1.22 -14.27 3.43
CA HIS A 126 2.40 -13.81 2.69
C HIS A 126 3.00 -14.93 1.85
N ASN A 127 3.22 -16.08 2.46
CA ASN A 127 3.81 -17.23 1.78
C ASN A 127 2.91 -17.81 0.69
N GLU A 128 1.60 -17.74 0.87
CA GLU A 128 0.62 -18.21 -0.10
C GLU A 128 0.39 -17.22 -1.25
N ASN A 129 0.78 -15.97 -1.07
CA ASN A 129 0.50 -14.87 -2.01
C ASN A 129 1.77 -14.12 -2.42
N MET A 130 2.86 -14.83 -2.60
CA MET A 130 4.11 -14.23 -3.06
C MET A 130 3.91 -13.60 -4.45
N PRO A 131 4.57 -12.45 -4.73
CA PRO A 131 4.52 -11.86 -6.06
C PRO A 131 5.06 -12.81 -7.12
N LEU A 132 4.48 -12.73 -8.33
CA LEU A 132 4.97 -13.50 -9.48
C LEU A 132 6.35 -13.01 -9.94
N VAL A 133 6.68 -11.77 -9.64
CA VAL A 133 7.99 -11.16 -9.95
C VAL A 133 8.81 -11.12 -8.69
N ALA A 134 10.04 -11.61 -8.74
CA ALA A 134 10.96 -11.58 -7.60
C ALA A 134 11.32 -10.13 -7.24
N ALA A 135 11.15 -9.78 -5.97
CA ALA A 135 11.49 -8.47 -5.45
C ALA A 135 11.82 -8.58 -3.96
N PRO A 136 12.77 -7.77 -3.43
CA PRO A 136 13.04 -7.76 -2.00
C PRO A 136 11.81 -7.31 -1.22
N MET A 137 11.46 -8.05 -0.17
CA MET A 137 10.29 -7.76 0.68
C MET A 137 10.73 -7.59 2.12
N GLN A 138 10.18 -6.59 2.79
CA GLN A 138 10.46 -6.33 4.21
C GLN A 138 9.16 -6.51 5.00
N LEU A 139 9.15 -7.52 5.85
CA LEU A 139 8.06 -7.80 6.79
C LEU A 139 8.21 -6.96 8.05
N GLU A 140 7.13 -6.77 8.79
CA GLU A 140 7.18 -6.20 10.13
C GLU A 140 7.99 -7.12 11.05
N LYS A 141 8.62 -6.54 12.08
CA LYS A 141 9.53 -7.28 12.96
C LYS A 141 8.91 -8.49 13.63
N ASP A 142 7.67 -8.38 14.07
CA ASP A 142 6.95 -9.48 14.74
C ASP A 142 6.63 -10.63 13.78
N VAL A 143 6.36 -10.32 12.50
CA VAL A 143 6.15 -11.33 11.47
C VAL A 143 7.49 -11.95 11.06
N ALA A 144 8.50 -11.12 10.83
CA ALA A 144 9.83 -11.56 10.42
C ALA A 144 10.49 -12.47 11.47
N SER A 145 10.24 -12.24 12.75
CA SER A 145 10.78 -13.06 13.84
C SER A 145 10.31 -14.52 13.78
N LEU A 146 9.17 -14.80 13.13
CA LEU A 146 8.65 -16.15 12.94
C LEU A 146 9.42 -16.95 11.90
N LEU A 147 10.25 -16.30 11.10
CA LEU A 147 11.08 -16.97 10.09
C LEU A 147 12.35 -17.58 10.68
N GLY A 148 12.61 -17.34 11.94
CA GLY A 148 13.77 -17.85 12.65
C GLY A 148 14.78 -16.79 12.96
#